data_373a4da55e221101f8740a91a919e015
#
_entry.id   373a4da55e221101f8740a91a919e015
#
_cell.length_a   1.000
_cell.length_b   1.000
_cell.length_c   1.000
_cell.angle_alpha   90.00
_cell.angle_beta   90.00
_cell.angle_gamma   90.00
#
_symmetry.space_group_name_H-M   'P 1'
#
loop_
_entity.id
_entity.type
_entity.pdbx_description
1 polymer ?
#
loop_
_entity_poly.entity_id
_entity_poly.type
_entity_poly.pdbx_seq_one_letter_code
_entity_poly.pdbx_strand_id
1 'polypeptide(L)'
;MTTISTFRHLLFLITARAFSTTACQKATEGAVGPQGATGAAGPGGSTGPKGDPGTANVIYSAWTDVAFAGSGTSYLGNITAPKITQDVLDKADIRVYWSESGRVITLPYAQVVGSTPYSVHQRFYVGKIELVASYSLVTQKMRYVIIPGAVPSGRVGADGIDRADYAAVKAYYHLPD
;
A
#
# COMPACT_ATOMS: atom_id res chain seq x y z
N MET A 1 -22.86 5.15 -105.91
CA MET A 1 -22.50 6.30 -105.03
C MET A 1 -23.61 6.76 -104.15
N THR A 2 -24.25 5.82 -103.31
CA THR A 2 -25.46 6.16 -102.49
C THR A 2 -25.44 5.59 -101.09
N THR A 3 -24.31 5.12 -100.58
CA THR A 3 -24.21 4.49 -99.23
C THR A 3 -23.60 5.39 -98.16
N ILE A 4 -22.99 6.53 -98.49
CA ILE A 4 -22.30 7.40 -97.46
C ILE A 4 -23.29 8.43 -96.89
N SER A 5 -24.39 8.76 -97.56
CA SER A 5 -25.32 9.78 -97.11
C SER A 5 -26.26 9.26 -95.95
N THR A 6 -26.62 8.02 -96.03
CA THR A 6 -27.54 7.42 -94.95
C THR A 6 -26.79 7.17 -93.65
N PHE A 7 -25.52 6.94 -93.66
CA PHE A 7 -24.71 6.74 -92.47
C PHE A 7 -24.49 8.04 -91.68
N ARG A 8 -24.39 9.18 -92.43
CA ARG A 8 -24.21 10.51 -91.86
C ARG A 8 -25.45 11.05 -91.16
N HIS A 9 -26.63 10.71 -91.59
CA HIS A 9 -27.91 11.07 -90.94
C HIS A 9 -28.22 10.17 -89.74
N LEU A 10 -27.80 8.89 -89.77
CA LEU A 10 -27.97 8.00 -88.65
C LEU A 10 -27.06 8.38 -87.43
N LEU A 11 -25.86 8.86 -87.72
CA LEU A 11 -24.92 9.31 -86.68
C LEU A 11 -25.41 10.61 -86.05
N PHE A 12 -26.11 11.49 -86.79
CA PHE A 12 -26.62 12.72 -86.25
C PHE A 12 -27.86 12.51 -85.37
N LEU A 13 -28.66 11.51 -85.64
CA LEU A 13 -29.81 11.14 -84.82
C LEU A 13 -29.42 10.43 -83.49
N ILE A 14 -28.30 9.74 -83.45
CA ILE A 14 -27.78 9.12 -82.26
C ILE A 14 -27.17 10.15 -81.30
N THR A 15 -26.53 11.20 -81.85
CA THR A 15 -25.93 12.27 -81.02
C THR A 15 -27.03 13.20 -80.39
N ALA A 16 -28.17 13.37 -81.03
CA ALA A 16 -29.25 14.24 -80.54
C ALA A 16 -30.05 13.59 -79.35
N ARG A 17 -29.97 12.26 -79.19
CA ARG A 17 -30.66 11.57 -78.07
C ARG A 17 -29.82 11.41 -76.79
N ALA A 18 -28.51 11.71 -76.86
CA ALA A 18 -27.62 11.59 -75.69
C ALA A 18 -27.67 12.82 -74.76
N PHE A 19 -28.38 13.87 -75.11
CA PHE A 19 -28.37 15.15 -74.38
C PHE A 19 -29.61 15.41 -73.49
N SER A 20 -30.50 14.44 -73.35
CA SER A 20 -31.79 14.69 -72.66
C SER A 20 -31.92 13.91 -71.33
N THR A 21 -30.85 13.34 -70.73
CA THR A 21 -30.96 12.65 -69.48
C THR A 21 -30.10 13.23 -68.33
N THR A 22 -29.81 14.53 -68.42
CA THR A 22 -29.26 15.24 -67.25
C THR A 22 -30.41 15.99 -66.56
N ALA A 23 -31.37 15.24 -66.01
CA ALA A 23 -32.37 15.80 -65.10
C ALA A 23 -32.09 15.30 -63.72
N CYS A 24 -31.77 16.23 -62.83
CA CYS A 24 -31.88 16.14 -61.38
C CYS A 24 -31.11 14.96 -60.73
N GLN A 25 -29.83 15.06 -60.58
CA GLN A 25 -29.21 14.49 -59.41
C GLN A 25 -29.65 15.31 -58.21
N LYS A 26 -30.48 14.66 -57.35
CA LYS A 26 -30.81 15.16 -56.04
C LYS A 26 -29.48 15.39 -55.30
N ALA A 27 -29.25 16.62 -54.86
CA ALA A 27 -28.02 16.92 -54.12
C ALA A 27 -27.94 15.91 -52.95
N THR A 28 -26.91 15.09 -52.98
CA THR A 28 -26.59 14.21 -51.86
C THR A 28 -26.22 15.13 -50.69
N GLU A 29 -27.02 15.13 -49.64
CA GLU A 29 -26.66 15.81 -48.40
C GLU A 29 -25.21 15.43 -48.09
N GLY A 30 -24.34 16.43 -47.86
CA GLY A 30 -22.95 16.22 -47.53
C GLY A 30 -22.88 15.37 -46.27
N ALA A 31 -21.89 14.48 -46.18
CA ALA A 31 -21.67 13.66 -45.03
C ALA A 31 -21.60 14.53 -43.78
N VAL A 32 -22.34 14.11 -42.73
CA VAL A 32 -22.27 14.76 -41.42
C VAL A 32 -20.80 14.82 -41.01
N GLY A 33 -20.34 16.00 -40.63
CA GLY A 33 -18.96 16.19 -40.17
C GLY A 33 -18.63 15.24 -38.97
N PRO A 34 -17.39 14.86 -38.81
CA PRO A 34 -16.97 14.01 -37.72
C PRO A 34 -17.35 14.67 -36.36
N GLN A 35 -17.80 13.86 -35.43
CA GLN A 35 -18.10 14.32 -34.07
C GLN A 35 -16.84 14.97 -33.47
N GLY A 36 -17.01 16.10 -32.83
CA GLY A 36 -15.91 16.79 -32.14
C GLY A 36 -15.24 15.86 -31.11
N ALA A 37 -13.95 16.03 -30.95
CA ALA A 37 -13.16 15.27 -29.97
C ALA A 37 -13.74 15.46 -28.55
N THR A 38 -13.78 14.39 -27.78
CA THR A 38 -14.17 14.45 -26.36
C THR A 38 -13.26 15.44 -25.63
N GLY A 39 -13.82 16.37 -24.87
CA GLY A 39 -13.05 17.32 -24.06
C GLY A 39 -12.06 16.59 -23.14
N ALA A 40 -10.92 17.20 -22.88
CA ALA A 40 -9.93 16.66 -21.96
C ALA A 40 -10.55 16.43 -20.57
N ALA A 41 -10.19 15.32 -19.92
CA ALA A 41 -10.58 15.08 -18.54
C ALA A 41 -10.10 16.24 -17.66
N GLY A 42 -10.95 16.73 -16.77
CA GLY A 42 -10.60 17.77 -15.80
C GLY A 42 -9.42 17.33 -14.91
N PRO A 43 -8.66 18.26 -14.36
CA PRO A 43 -7.59 17.94 -13.42
C PRO A 43 -8.15 17.15 -12.23
N GLY A 44 -7.44 16.11 -11.79
CA GLY A 44 -7.80 15.38 -10.59
C GLY A 44 -7.89 16.33 -9.39
N GLY A 45 -8.89 16.14 -8.53
CA GLY A 45 -8.99 16.92 -7.28
C GLY A 45 -7.72 16.80 -6.44
N SER A 46 -7.36 17.84 -5.73
CA SER A 46 -6.24 17.82 -4.79
C SER A 46 -6.45 16.73 -3.73
N THR A 47 -5.39 16.06 -3.34
CA THR A 47 -5.41 15.13 -2.21
C THR A 47 -5.93 15.90 -0.97
N GLY A 48 -6.91 15.33 -0.26
CA GLY A 48 -7.42 15.93 0.98
C GLY A 48 -6.30 16.17 1.99
N PRO A 49 -6.46 17.10 2.91
CA PRO A 49 -5.50 17.33 3.97
C PRO A 49 -5.26 16.04 4.77
N LYS A 50 -4.03 15.83 5.22
CA LYS A 50 -3.70 14.74 6.14
C LYS A 50 -4.61 14.88 7.37
N GLY A 51 -5.27 13.82 7.77
CA GLY A 51 -6.06 13.80 9.01
C GLY A 51 -5.17 14.16 10.22
N ASP A 52 -5.77 14.79 11.21
CA ASP A 52 -5.09 15.06 12.47
C ASP A 52 -4.55 13.76 13.07
N PRO A 53 -3.39 13.80 13.73
CA PRO A 53 -2.90 12.66 14.48
C PRO A 53 -3.98 12.23 15.46
N GLY A 54 -4.55 11.05 15.28
CA GLY A 54 -5.48 10.50 16.25
C GLY A 54 -4.77 10.44 17.62
N THR A 55 -5.44 10.86 18.69
CA THR A 55 -4.98 10.61 20.06
C THR A 55 -5.12 9.11 20.34
N ALA A 56 -4.21 8.30 19.77
CA ALA A 56 -4.14 6.90 20.08
C ALA A 56 -3.81 6.80 21.58
N ASN A 57 -4.68 6.18 22.35
CA ASN A 57 -4.40 5.81 23.76
C ASN A 57 -3.29 4.76 23.76
N VAL A 58 -2.05 5.17 23.51
CA VAL A 58 -0.90 4.28 23.52
C VAL A 58 -0.65 3.80 24.94
N ILE A 59 -0.61 2.50 25.12
CA ILE A 59 -0.32 1.85 26.39
C ILE A 59 1.13 1.35 26.31
N TYR A 60 1.91 1.65 27.32
CA TYR A 60 3.30 1.18 27.40
C TYR A 60 3.63 0.70 28.82
N SER A 61 4.59 -0.23 28.91
CA SER A 61 5.17 -0.62 30.20
C SER A 61 6.33 0.29 30.58
N ALA A 62 6.67 0.32 31.86
CA ALA A 62 8.01 0.71 32.26
C ALA A 62 9.04 -0.28 31.65
N TRP A 63 10.31 0.11 31.65
CA TRP A 63 11.40 -0.83 31.38
C TRP A 63 11.46 -1.86 32.52
N THR A 64 11.32 -3.13 32.17
CA THR A 64 11.24 -4.24 33.12
C THR A 64 12.38 -5.20 32.90
N ASP A 65 12.99 -5.65 33.98
CA ASP A 65 14.03 -6.66 33.94
C ASP A 65 13.37 -8.04 33.71
N VAL A 66 13.76 -8.72 32.63
CA VAL A 66 13.24 -10.01 32.22
C VAL A 66 14.36 -11.02 32.29
N ALA A 67 14.26 -11.98 33.21
CA ALA A 67 15.16 -13.10 33.29
C ALA A 67 14.82 -14.16 32.24
N PHE A 68 15.85 -14.67 31.56
CA PHE A 68 15.72 -15.78 30.61
C PHE A 68 16.20 -17.07 31.28
N ALA A 69 15.45 -18.16 31.07
CA ALA A 69 15.80 -19.50 31.53
C ALA A 69 15.58 -20.51 30.40
N GLY A 70 16.48 -21.47 30.28
CA GLY A 70 16.41 -22.48 29.22
C GLY A 70 17.74 -23.20 29.02
N SER A 71 17.82 -23.92 27.91
CA SER A 71 19.06 -24.65 27.52
C SER A 71 19.13 -24.79 26.00
N GLY A 72 20.35 -25.11 25.51
CA GLY A 72 20.58 -25.31 24.09
C GLY A 72 20.26 -24.06 23.27
N THR A 73 19.24 -24.14 22.41
CA THR A 73 18.83 -23.07 21.51
C THR A 73 17.46 -22.50 21.88
N SER A 74 17.00 -22.70 23.13
CA SER A 74 15.69 -22.23 23.58
C SER A 74 15.77 -21.68 24.99
N TYR A 75 15.79 -20.36 25.11
CA TYR A 75 15.75 -19.62 26.37
C TYR A 75 14.50 -18.75 26.38
N LEU A 76 13.69 -18.87 27.43
CA LEU A 76 12.40 -18.24 27.57
C LEU A 76 12.44 -17.14 28.63
N GLY A 77 11.90 -15.99 28.30
CA GLY A 77 11.60 -14.88 29.21
C GLY A 77 10.13 -14.53 29.14
N ASN A 78 9.56 -13.98 30.21
CA ASN A 78 8.14 -13.60 30.26
C ASN A 78 7.98 -12.19 30.77
N ILE A 79 7.09 -11.43 30.11
CA ILE A 79 6.61 -10.13 30.57
C ILE A 79 5.13 -10.26 30.91
N THR A 80 4.76 -9.91 32.15
CA THR A 80 3.36 -9.77 32.54
C THR A 80 2.77 -8.53 31.86
N ALA A 81 1.72 -8.71 31.06
CA ALA A 81 1.11 -7.67 30.23
C ALA A 81 -0.43 -7.71 30.33
N PRO A 82 -1.02 -7.37 31.49
CA PRO A 82 -2.47 -7.54 31.74
C PRO A 82 -3.34 -6.69 30.82
N LYS A 83 -2.76 -5.68 30.15
CA LYS A 83 -3.46 -4.87 29.16
C LYS A 83 -3.59 -5.55 27.80
N ILE A 84 -2.91 -6.67 27.57
CA ILE A 84 -3.10 -7.47 26.37
C ILE A 84 -4.33 -8.36 26.58
N THR A 85 -5.46 -7.90 26.11
CA THR A 85 -6.72 -8.66 26.02
C THR A 85 -6.82 -9.32 24.63
N GLN A 86 -7.84 -10.15 24.40
CA GLN A 86 -8.10 -10.71 23.09
C GLN A 86 -8.36 -9.61 22.06
N ASP A 87 -9.14 -8.59 22.41
CA ASP A 87 -9.41 -7.44 21.53
C ASP A 87 -8.13 -6.68 21.13
N VAL A 88 -7.18 -6.56 22.05
CA VAL A 88 -5.86 -5.96 21.77
C VAL A 88 -5.05 -6.83 20.81
N LEU A 89 -5.06 -8.16 20.98
CA LEU A 89 -4.39 -9.08 20.07
C LEU A 89 -4.96 -8.99 18.64
N ASP A 90 -6.27 -8.81 18.53
CA ASP A 90 -6.99 -8.80 17.27
C ASP A 90 -6.86 -7.46 16.52
N LYS A 91 -6.69 -6.33 17.23
CA LYS A 91 -6.88 -4.99 16.67
C LYS A 91 -5.71 -4.01 16.88
N ALA A 92 -4.76 -4.33 17.76
CA ALA A 92 -3.68 -3.41 18.10
C ALA A 92 -2.35 -3.81 17.45
N ASP A 93 -1.48 -2.83 17.26
CA ASP A 93 -0.05 -3.09 16.98
C ASP A 93 0.70 -3.19 18.31
N ILE A 94 1.33 -4.33 18.57
CA ILE A 94 2.08 -4.58 19.79
C ILE A 94 3.55 -4.71 19.44
N ARG A 95 4.38 -3.86 20.06
CA ARG A 95 5.83 -3.85 19.86
C ARG A 95 6.55 -4.14 21.16
N VAL A 96 7.69 -4.83 21.05
CA VAL A 96 8.60 -5.06 22.16
C VAL A 96 9.95 -4.46 21.83
N TYR A 97 10.49 -3.76 22.79
CA TYR A 97 11.79 -3.10 22.68
C TYR A 97 12.73 -3.67 23.75
N TRP A 98 13.96 -3.86 23.36
CA TRP A 98 15.05 -4.36 24.19
C TRP A 98 16.10 -3.26 24.37
N SER A 99 16.42 -2.91 25.60
CA SER A 99 17.49 -1.97 25.93
C SER A 99 18.80 -2.73 26.17
N GLU A 100 19.76 -2.53 25.30
CA GLU A 100 21.06 -3.19 25.36
C GLU A 100 22.18 -2.17 25.24
N SER A 101 23.03 -2.05 26.26
CA SER A 101 24.26 -1.25 26.23
C SER A 101 24.05 0.18 25.70
N GLY A 102 22.97 0.86 26.12
CA GLY A 102 22.67 2.24 25.74
C GLY A 102 21.98 2.38 24.36
N ARG A 103 21.68 1.29 23.68
CA ARG A 103 20.86 1.26 22.45
C ARG A 103 19.52 0.57 22.68
N VAL A 104 18.56 0.87 21.85
CA VAL A 104 17.25 0.22 21.86
C VAL A 104 17.07 -0.59 20.58
N ILE A 105 16.74 -1.85 20.75
CA ILE A 105 16.50 -2.81 19.66
C ILE A 105 15.03 -3.14 19.63
N THR A 106 14.43 -3.13 18.44
CA THR A 106 13.06 -3.59 18.25
C THR A 106 13.05 -5.09 17.98
N LEU A 107 12.18 -5.83 18.66
CA LEU A 107 11.97 -7.23 18.35
C LEU A 107 11.01 -7.43 17.17
N PRO A 108 11.17 -8.48 16.37
CA PRO A 108 12.15 -9.54 16.51
C PRO A 108 13.57 -9.11 16.11
N TYR A 109 14.55 -9.54 16.87
CA TYR A 109 15.97 -9.36 16.58
C TYR A 109 16.54 -10.63 15.96
N ALA A 110 17.37 -10.49 14.93
CA ALA A 110 18.12 -11.57 14.35
C ALA A 110 19.48 -11.06 13.84
N GLN A 111 20.52 -11.81 14.13
CA GLN A 111 21.88 -11.52 13.67
C GLN A 111 22.60 -12.83 13.40
N VAL A 112 23.48 -12.84 12.40
CA VAL A 112 24.41 -13.94 12.16
C VAL A 112 25.81 -13.47 12.51
N VAL A 113 26.48 -14.20 13.39
CA VAL A 113 27.89 -13.96 13.77
C VAL A 113 28.72 -15.19 13.35
N GLY A 114 29.60 -15.01 12.39
CA GLY A 114 30.22 -16.12 11.72
C GLY A 114 29.21 -16.99 10.97
N SER A 115 29.04 -18.23 11.39
CA SER A 115 28.01 -19.15 10.84
C SER A 115 26.85 -19.41 11.81
N THR A 116 26.85 -18.76 12.98
CA THR A 116 25.84 -19.01 14.03
C THR A 116 24.75 -17.95 13.99
N PRO A 117 23.47 -18.34 13.80
CA PRO A 117 22.35 -17.44 13.89
C PRO A 117 21.95 -17.21 15.36
N TYR A 118 21.81 -15.94 15.72
CA TYR A 118 21.29 -15.49 17.01
C TYR A 118 19.96 -14.80 16.79
N SER A 119 18.93 -15.12 17.56
CA SER A 119 17.63 -14.49 17.46
C SER A 119 16.97 -14.32 18.81
N VAL A 120 16.19 -13.25 18.93
CA VAL A 120 15.23 -13.02 20.03
C VAL A 120 13.92 -12.60 19.38
N HIS A 121 12.85 -13.34 19.66
CA HIS A 121 11.52 -13.01 19.13
C HIS A 121 10.46 -13.09 20.23
N GLN A 122 9.35 -12.47 19.99
CA GLN A 122 8.21 -12.41 20.91
C GLN A 122 7.04 -13.26 20.42
N ARG A 123 6.26 -13.75 21.38
CA ARG A 123 4.94 -14.36 21.18
C ARG A 123 3.95 -13.67 22.09
N PHE A 124 2.82 -13.26 21.57
CA PHE A 124 1.81 -12.55 22.32
C PHE A 124 0.69 -13.49 22.76
N TYR A 125 0.30 -13.37 24.02
CA TYR A 125 -0.82 -14.08 24.62
C TYR A 125 -1.66 -13.10 25.43
N VAL A 126 -2.90 -13.44 25.71
CA VAL A 126 -3.71 -12.66 26.65
C VAL A 126 -2.98 -12.59 27.99
N GLY A 127 -2.73 -11.39 28.47
CA GLY A 127 -2.08 -11.11 29.75
C GLY A 127 -0.56 -11.32 29.79
N LYS A 128 0.08 -11.79 28.72
CA LYS A 128 1.50 -12.17 28.72
C LYS A 128 2.18 -11.97 27.38
N ILE A 129 3.46 -11.60 27.42
CA ILE A 129 4.39 -11.69 26.29
C ILE A 129 5.47 -12.70 26.64
N GLU A 130 5.64 -13.69 25.79
CA GLU A 130 6.73 -14.66 25.91
C GLU A 130 7.85 -14.25 24.92
N LEU A 131 9.05 -14.21 25.44
CA LEU A 131 10.27 -13.95 24.66
C LEU A 131 11.05 -15.24 24.49
N VAL A 132 11.50 -15.52 23.29
CA VAL A 132 12.27 -16.72 22.96
C VAL A 132 13.60 -16.30 22.36
N ALA A 133 14.69 -16.69 22.99
CA ALA A 133 16.04 -16.48 22.49
C ALA A 133 16.67 -17.80 22.04
N SER A 134 17.41 -17.78 20.93
CA SER A 134 18.12 -18.95 20.40
C SER A 134 19.48 -19.18 21.07
N TYR A 135 19.81 -18.38 22.07
CA TYR A 135 21.10 -18.43 22.77
C TYR A 135 20.93 -18.02 24.24
N SER A 136 21.92 -18.33 25.06
CA SER A 136 21.90 -17.97 26.47
C SER A 136 21.89 -16.46 26.65
N LEU A 137 20.81 -15.97 27.23
CA LEU A 137 20.66 -14.60 27.70
C LEU A 137 20.51 -14.59 29.22
N VAL A 138 21.17 -13.63 29.86
CA VAL A 138 20.91 -13.26 31.25
C VAL A 138 19.73 -12.30 31.31
N THR A 139 19.48 -11.71 32.47
CA THR A 139 18.43 -10.68 32.63
C THR A 139 18.63 -9.53 31.69
N GLN A 140 17.57 -9.16 30.94
CA GLN A 140 17.54 -8.07 29.96
C GLN A 140 16.43 -7.08 30.26
N LYS A 141 16.66 -5.80 29.96
CA LYS A 141 15.64 -4.75 30.09
C LYS A 141 14.76 -4.72 28.86
N MET A 142 13.47 -4.98 29.05
CA MET A 142 12.46 -5.01 28.01
C MET A 142 11.32 -4.03 28.30
N ARG A 143 10.69 -3.52 27.25
CA ARG A 143 9.48 -2.69 27.29
C ARG A 143 8.55 -3.11 26.17
N TYR A 144 7.25 -3.08 26.41
CA TYR A 144 6.26 -3.21 25.35
C TYR A 144 5.46 -1.92 25.17
N VAL A 145 4.96 -1.74 23.95
CA VAL A 145 4.06 -0.64 23.57
C VAL A 145 2.90 -1.26 22.80
N ILE A 146 1.68 -0.87 23.18
CA ILE A 146 0.43 -1.26 22.51
C ILE A 146 -0.16 -0.01 21.88
N ILE A 147 -0.38 -0.04 20.57
CA ILE A 147 -0.98 1.04 19.80
C ILE A 147 -2.36 0.57 19.34
N PRO A 148 -3.46 0.97 20.02
CA PRO A 148 -4.82 0.53 19.69
C PRO A 148 -5.24 1.03 18.31
N GLY A 149 -6.02 0.21 17.59
CA GLY A 149 -6.59 0.57 16.29
C GLY A 149 -5.58 0.71 15.14
N ALA A 150 -4.32 0.31 15.34
CA ALA A 150 -3.38 0.20 14.25
C ALA A 150 -3.82 -0.92 13.30
N VAL A 151 -4.01 -0.61 12.02
CA VAL A 151 -4.18 -1.67 11.02
C VAL A 151 -2.83 -2.35 10.87
N PRO A 152 -2.74 -3.68 10.93
CA PRO A 152 -1.48 -4.40 10.68
C PRO A 152 -1.10 -4.21 9.20
N SER A 153 -0.45 -3.14 8.89
CA SER A 153 -0.02 -2.84 7.53
C SER A 153 1.41 -2.32 7.55
N GLY A 154 2.32 -3.24 7.43
CA GLY A 154 3.69 -2.93 7.13
C GLY A 154 4.46 -2.20 8.23
N ARG A 155 5.66 -1.81 7.86
CA ARG A 155 6.64 -1.13 8.73
C ARG A 155 6.24 0.30 9.06
N VAL A 156 5.54 0.95 8.15
CA VAL A 156 5.07 2.34 8.29
C VAL A 156 3.55 2.35 8.31
N GLY A 157 2.94 2.84 9.37
CA GLY A 157 1.50 2.98 9.49
C GLY A 157 0.94 4.14 8.69
N ALA A 158 -0.38 4.29 8.69
CA ALA A 158 -1.07 5.41 8.03
C ALA A 158 -0.66 6.78 8.57
N ASP A 159 -0.12 6.82 9.80
CA ASP A 159 0.46 8.00 10.46
C ASP A 159 1.88 8.37 9.96
N GLY A 160 2.46 7.57 9.08
CA GLY A 160 3.79 7.78 8.53
C GLY A 160 4.94 7.42 9.49
N ILE A 161 4.67 6.77 10.62
CA ILE A 161 5.68 6.44 11.62
C ILE A 161 6.25 5.04 11.38
N ASP A 162 7.57 4.95 11.26
CA ASP A 162 8.26 3.65 11.27
C ASP A 162 8.26 3.08 12.69
N ARG A 163 7.40 2.10 12.92
CA ARG A 163 7.27 1.45 14.22
C ARG A 163 8.42 0.53 14.58
N ALA A 164 9.34 0.29 13.67
CA ALA A 164 10.60 -0.37 13.96
C ALA A 164 11.66 0.59 14.53
N ASP A 165 11.46 1.89 14.33
CA ASP A 165 12.30 2.94 14.92
C ASP A 165 11.72 3.39 16.26
N TYR A 166 12.36 2.95 17.35
CA TYR A 166 11.92 3.33 18.70
C TYR A 166 11.99 4.84 18.95
N ALA A 167 12.99 5.56 18.43
CA ALA A 167 13.11 6.99 18.63
C ALA A 167 11.94 7.73 17.97
N ALA A 168 11.54 7.32 16.76
CA ALA A 168 10.37 7.85 16.07
C ALA A 168 9.08 7.56 16.84
N VAL A 169 8.90 6.32 17.34
CA VAL A 169 7.76 5.93 18.17
C VAL A 169 7.72 6.75 19.47
N LYS A 170 8.85 6.87 20.16
CA LYS A 170 8.97 7.62 21.40
C LYS A 170 8.62 9.11 21.21
N ALA A 171 9.18 9.75 20.18
CA ALA A 171 8.92 11.15 19.89
C ALA A 171 7.47 11.41 19.51
N TYR A 172 6.89 10.56 18.68
CA TYR A 172 5.51 10.73 18.19
C TYR A 172 4.46 10.51 19.28
N TYR A 173 4.64 9.50 20.12
CA TYR A 173 3.69 9.15 21.19
C TYR A 173 4.09 9.74 22.56
N HIS A 174 5.11 10.58 22.64
CA HIS A 174 5.59 11.23 23.85
C HIS A 174 5.88 10.25 25.01
N LEU A 175 6.54 9.12 24.70
CA LEU A 175 6.86 8.12 25.70
C LEU A 175 7.98 8.64 26.62
N PRO A 176 7.85 8.45 27.94
CA PRO A 176 8.91 8.84 28.90
C PRO A 176 10.14 7.92 28.74
N ASP A 177 11.25 8.36 29.33
CA ASP A 177 12.49 7.57 29.45
C ASP A 177 12.35 6.38 30.36
#